data_cc8d436c4c93e94cdb29ed8342f72899
#
_entry.id   cc8d436c4c93e94cdb29ed8342f72899
#
_cell.length_a   1.000
_cell.length_b   1.000
_cell.length_c   1.000
_cell.angle_alpha   90.00
_cell.angle_beta   90.00
_cell.angle_gamma   90.00
#
_symmetry.space_group_name_H-M   'P 1'
#
loop_
_entity.id
_entity.type
_entity.pdbx_description
1 polymer ?
#
loop_
_entity_poly.entity_id
_entity_poly.type
_entity_poly.pdbx_seq_one_letter_code
_entity_poly.pdbx_strand_id
1 'polypeptide(L)'
;MKTIIEPFRIKTVEPIRLTTRDERVELLRRAHWNLFAIHSDDVIIDLLTDSGTSAMSAEQWAAVMRGDESYAGSPSYYRFEAAVRELMPYRHIIPTHQGRAAEAILFSIVGGPGRVVPSNTHFDTTRGNIEATGAELLLAGDEGLLAADLVL
;
A
#
# COMPACT_ATOMS: atom_id res chain seq x y z
N MET A 1 -6.50 21.75 8.12
CA MET A 1 -5.42 21.57 7.11
C MET A 1 -6.02 21.93 5.75
N LYS A 2 -5.50 22.93 5.04
CA LYS A 2 -5.93 23.21 3.67
C LYS A 2 -5.15 22.25 2.76
N THR A 3 -5.83 21.26 2.22
CA THR A 3 -5.25 20.42 1.17
C THR A 3 -5.13 21.28 -0.09
N ILE A 4 -3.91 21.51 -0.54
CA ILE A 4 -3.67 22.17 -1.82
C ILE A 4 -3.84 21.10 -2.88
N ILE A 5 -4.90 21.22 -3.68
CA ILE A 5 -5.06 20.38 -4.87
C ILE A 5 -4.45 21.17 -6.03
N GLU A 6 -3.30 20.72 -6.51
CA GLU A 6 -2.68 21.31 -7.69
C GLU A 6 -3.46 20.93 -8.94
N PRO A 7 -3.81 21.89 -9.81
CA PRO A 7 -4.44 21.58 -11.08
C PRO A 7 -3.44 20.87 -12.00
N PHE A 8 -3.85 19.78 -12.61
CA PHE A 8 -3.02 19.05 -13.57
C PHE A 8 -3.80 18.75 -14.85
N ARG A 9 -3.07 18.49 -15.93
CA ARG A 9 -3.61 18.02 -17.20
C ARG A 9 -3.15 16.58 -17.42
N ILE A 10 -4.09 15.72 -17.74
CA ILE A 10 -3.79 14.33 -18.13
C ILE A 10 -3.21 14.38 -19.55
N LYS A 11 -1.98 13.89 -19.73
CA LYS A 11 -1.31 13.82 -21.03
C LYS A 11 -1.55 12.52 -21.77
N THR A 12 -1.89 11.46 -21.04
CA THR A 12 -2.20 10.14 -21.60
C THR A 12 -3.66 9.84 -21.32
N VAL A 13 -4.39 9.50 -22.37
CA VAL A 13 -5.79 9.09 -22.29
C VAL A 13 -5.91 7.78 -23.02
N GLU A 14 -6.39 6.77 -22.32
CA GLU A 14 -6.70 5.45 -22.91
C GLU A 14 -8.20 5.33 -23.09
N PRO A 15 -8.68 4.84 -24.25
CA PRO A 15 -10.10 4.57 -24.45
C PRO A 15 -10.52 3.39 -23.58
N ILE A 16 -11.65 3.52 -22.89
CA ILE A 16 -12.29 2.42 -22.19
C ILE A 16 -13.51 1.94 -22.97
N ARG A 17 -13.78 0.64 -22.93
CA ARG A 17 -15.01 0.09 -23.46
C ARG A 17 -16.18 0.44 -22.56
N LEU A 18 -17.16 1.17 -23.09
CA LEU A 18 -18.40 1.43 -22.39
C LEU A 18 -19.33 0.23 -22.53
N THR A 19 -19.67 -0.41 -21.44
CA THR A 19 -20.63 -1.52 -21.39
C THR A 19 -22.02 -1.03 -21.04
N THR A 20 -23.04 -1.65 -21.63
CA THR A 20 -24.43 -1.42 -21.25
C THR A 20 -24.74 -2.07 -19.89
N ARG A 21 -25.88 -1.69 -19.29
CA ARG A 21 -26.33 -2.33 -18.04
C ARG A 21 -26.50 -3.84 -18.19
N ASP A 22 -27.09 -4.29 -19.30
CA ASP A 22 -27.38 -5.70 -19.52
C ASP A 22 -26.11 -6.52 -19.75
N GLU A 23 -25.14 -5.98 -20.50
CA GLU A 23 -23.80 -6.58 -20.60
C GLU A 23 -23.14 -6.74 -19.24
N ARG A 24 -23.17 -5.71 -18.38
CA ARG A 24 -22.58 -5.80 -17.03
C ARG A 24 -23.27 -6.85 -16.16
N VAL A 25 -24.59 -6.97 -16.24
CA VAL A 25 -25.32 -8.03 -15.52
C VAL A 25 -24.89 -9.42 -15.98
N GLU A 26 -24.70 -9.60 -17.27
CA GLU A 26 -24.24 -10.88 -17.81
C GLU A 26 -22.79 -11.18 -17.43
N LEU A 27 -21.91 -10.21 -17.48
CA LEU A 27 -20.51 -10.34 -17.00
C LEU A 27 -20.44 -10.77 -15.55
N LEU A 28 -21.26 -10.14 -14.68
CA LEU A 28 -21.35 -10.51 -13.28
C LEU A 28 -21.87 -11.94 -13.07
N ARG A 29 -22.85 -12.37 -13.84
CA ARG A 29 -23.36 -13.76 -13.78
C ARG A 29 -22.29 -14.77 -14.17
N ARG A 30 -21.56 -14.53 -15.27
CA ARG A 30 -20.45 -15.39 -15.72
C ARG A 30 -19.33 -15.45 -14.69
N ALA A 31 -19.07 -14.35 -14.03
CA ALA A 31 -18.10 -14.26 -12.94
C ALA A 31 -18.62 -14.86 -11.61
N HIS A 32 -19.80 -15.47 -11.58
CA HIS A 32 -20.43 -15.96 -10.36
C HIS A 32 -20.51 -14.90 -9.24
N TRP A 33 -20.73 -13.63 -9.63
CA TRP A 33 -20.74 -12.46 -8.73
C TRP A 33 -19.40 -12.19 -8.02
N ASN A 34 -18.33 -12.82 -8.47
CA ASN A 34 -16.98 -12.56 -8.01
C ASN A 34 -16.33 -11.47 -8.87
N LEU A 35 -16.15 -10.29 -8.30
CA LEU A 35 -15.58 -9.14 -9.02
C LEU A 35 -14.16 -9.40 -9.52
N PHE A 36 -13.38 -10.23 -8.82
CA PHE A 36 -12.02 -10.59 -9.23
C PHE A 36 -11.95 -11.51 -10.46
N ALA A 37 -13.07 -12.09 -10.88
CA ALA A 37 -13.16 -12.93 -12.06
C ALA A 37 -13.64 -12.17 -13.31
N ILE A 38 -13.86 -10.86 -13.23
CA ILE A 38 -14.24 -10.00 -14.35
C ILE A 38 -12.97 -9.55 -15.07
N HIS A 39 -12.96 -9.64 -16.40
CA HIS A 39 -11.86 -9.13 -17.21
C HIS A 39 -11.79 -7.60 -17.10
N SER A 40 -10.58 -7.05 -16.91
CA SER A 40 -10.39 -5.61 -16.67
C SER A 40 -10.92 -4.72 -17.79
N ASP A 41 -10.86 -5.17 -19.05
CA ASP A 41 -11.38 -4.43 -20.21
C ASP A 41 -12.91 -4.20 -20.15
N ASP A 42 -13.61 -4.99 -19.36
CA ASP A 42 -15.06 -4.89 -19.17
C ASP A 42 -15.44 -4.03 -17.94
N VAL A 43 -14.44 -3.56 -17.20
CA VAL A 43 -14.64 -2.71 -15.99
C VAL A 43 -14.56 -1.23 -16.38
N ILE A 44 -15.64 -0.49 -16.13
CA ILE A 44 -15.69 0.95 -16.42
C ILE A 44 -15.07 1.77 -15.27
N ILE A 45 -15.35 1.38 -14.04
CA ILE A 45 -14.82 2.02 -12.83
C ILE A 45 -14.23 0.91 -11.97
N ASP A 46 -12.91 0.93 -11.83
CA ASP A 46 -12.18 -0.02 -11.01
C ASP A 46 -11.93 0.57 -9.60
N LEU A 47 -12.58 -0.02 -8.60
CA LEU A 47 -12.39 0.31 -7.19
C LEU A 47 -11.63 -0.78 -6.42
N LEU A 48 -11.22 -1.87 -7.10
CA LEU A 48 -10.46 -2.96 -6.51
C LEU A 48 -8.96 -2.77 -6.65
N THR A 49 -8.52 -2.16 -7.75
CA THR A 49 -7.09 -1.86 -7.98
C THR A 49 -6.70 -0.59 -7.24
N ASP A 50 -6.40 -0.72 -5.96
CA ASP A 50 -6.04 0.39 -5.08
C ASP A 50 -4.52 0.67 -5.05
N SER A 51 -3.71 -0.27 -5.50
CA SER A 51 -2.24 -0.23 -5.47
C SER A 51 -1.62 0.16 -6.81
N GLY A 52 -2.41 0.64 -7.77
CA GLY A 52 -1.94 1.08 -9.07
C GLY A 52 -1.22 2.44 -9.01
N THR A 53 -0.52 2.76 -10.09
CA THR A 53 0.05 4.10 -10.27
C THR A 53 -1.05 5.11 -10.53
N SER A 54 -1.08 6.17 -9.74
CA SER A 54 -1.96 7.32 -10.00
C SER A 54 -1.33 8.27 -11.03
N ALA A 55 -2.07 9.32 -11.39
CA ALA A 55 -1.54 10.37 -12.25
C ALA A 55 -0.28 10.98 -11.64
N MET A 56 0.76 11.14 -12.46
CA MET A 56 2.02 11.76 -12.09
C MET A 56 2.19 13.09 -12.80
N SER A 57 2.78 14.07 -12.12
CA SER A 57 3.12 15.36 -12.73
C SER A 57 4.23 15.19 -13.77
N ALA A 58 4.38 16.18 -14.64
CA ALA A 58 5.48 16.21 -15.60
C ALA A 58 6.84 16.22 -14.91
N GLU A 59 6.96 16.85 -13.74
CA GLU A 59 8.18 16.90 -12.95
C GLU A 59 8.48 15.54 -12.30
N GLN A 60 7.47 14.81 -11.84
CA GLN A 60 7.65 13.43 -11.37
C GLN A 60 8.14 12.51 -12.48
N TRP A 61 7.55 12.59 -13.69
CA TRP A 61 8.03 11.85 -14.85
C TRP A 61 9.46 12.22 -15.22
N ALA A 62 9.78 13.52 -15.24
CA ALA A 62 11.13 13.99 -15.50
C ALA A 62 12.11 13.50 -14.42
N ALA A 63 11.71 13.43 -13.15
CA ALA A 63 12.53 12.88 -12.07
C ALA A 63 12.79 11.38 -12.24
N VAL A 64 11.80 10.61 -12.66
CA VAL A 64 11.97 9.18 -13.00
C VAL A 64 13.02 9.02 -14.10
N MET A 65 12.94 9.84 -15.16
CA MET A 65 13.90 9.80 -16.28
C MET A 65 15.32 10.25 -15.89
N ARG A 66 15.45 11.11 -14.88
CA ARG A 66 16.74 11.54 -14.33
C ARG A 66 17.26 10.68 -13.19
N GLY A 67 16.47 9.69 -12.76
CA GLY A 67 16.87 8.74 -11.73
C GLY A 67 18.09 7.92 -12.18
N ASP A 68 18.87 7.47 -11.23
CA ASP A 68 20.03 6.62 -11.48
C ASP A 68 19.82 5.22 -10.93
N GLU A 69 20.50 4.24 -11.54
CA GLU A 69 20.48 2.82 -11.16
C GLU A 69 21.82 2.41 -10.50
N SER A 70 22.47 3.34 -9.80
CA SER A 70 23.75 3.07 -9.15
C SER A 70 23.60 2.03 -8.04
N TYR A 71 24.42 1.00 -8.07
CA TYR A 71 24.43 -0.07 -7.05
C TYR A 71 24.74 0.48 -5.64
N ALA A 72 25.64 1.47 -5.55
CA ALA A 72 26.01 2.14 -4.31
C ALA A 72 26.25 3.63 -4.56
N GLY A 73 25.99 4.45 -3.56
CA GLY A 73 26.23 5.89 -3.64
C GLY A 73 25.27 6.63 -4.58
N SER A 74 24.08 6.10 -4.80
CA SER A 74 23.06 6.66 -5.68
C SER A 74 22.65 8.07 -5.26
N PRO A 75 22.81 9.09 -6.12
CA PRO A 75 22.27 10.42 -5.87
C PRO A 75 20.75 10.43 -5.64
N SER A 76 20.02 9.52 -6.28
CA SER A 76 18.57 9.37 -6.06
C SER A 76 18.25 8.92 -4.65
N TYR A 77 19.03 8.00 -4.08
CA TYR A 77 18.87 7.58 -2.70
C TYR A 77 19.10 8.75 -1.72
N TYR A 78 20.17 9.51 -1.90
CA TYR A 78 20.44 10.66 -1.01
C TYR A 78 19.39 11.76 -1.10
N ARG A 79 18.83 12.01 -2.28
CA ARG A 79 17.68 12.92 -2.42
C ARG A 79 16.43 12.40 -1.70
N PHE A 80 16.15 11.10 -1.84
CA PHE A 80 15.07 10.44 -1.11
C PHE A 80 15.28 10.52 0.41
N GLU A 81 16.47 10.16 0.88
CA GLU A 81 16.82 10.21 2.31
C GLU A 81 16.66 11.63 2.87
N ALA A 82 17.15 12.65 2.17
CA ALA A 82 17.00 14.03 2.57
C ALA A 82 15.53 14.46 2.69
N ALA A 83 14.71 14.14 1.70
CA ALA A 83 13.29 14.44 1.70
C ALA A 83 12.54 13.73 2.84
N VAL A 84 12.86 12.47 3.15
CA VAL A 84 12.26 11.76 4.27
C VAL A 84 12.66 12.40 5.59
N ARG A 85 13.93 12.79 5.76
CA ARG A 85 14.41 13.45 6.98
C ARG A 85 13.79 14.84 7.23
N GLU A 86 13.40 15.51 6.16
CA GLU A 86 12.69 16.79 6.26
C GLU A 86 11.28 16.63 6.85
N LEU A 87 10.64 15.48 6.55
CA LEU A 87 9.28 15.17 7.00
C LEU A 87 9.25 14.39 8.33
N MET A 88 10.25 13.54 8.56
CA MET A 88 10.29 12.58 9.66
C MET A 88 11.69 12.53 10.29
N PRO A 89 11.84 12.77 11.60
CA PRO A 89 13.14 12.87 12.26
C PRO A 89 13.78 11.49 12.59
N TYR A 90 13.67 10.54 11.68
CA TYR A 90 14.27 9.22 11.88
C TYR A 90 15.78 9.23 11.65
N ARG A 91 16.51 8.56 12.53
CA ARG A 91 17.97 8.42 12.41
C ARG A 91 18.35 7.49 11.25
N HIS A 92 17.60 6.43 11.04
CA HIS A 92 17.87 5.42 10.02
C HIS A 92 16.66 5.31 9.07
N ILE A 93 16.94 5.33 7.79
CA ILE A 93 15.97 5.19 6.72
C ILE A 93 16.42 4.02 5.87
N ILE A 94 15.63 2.96 5.85
CA ILE A 94 15.95 1.72 5.15
C ILE A 94 14.83 1.46 4.14
N PRO A 95 15.03 1.79 2.86
CA PRO A 95 14.04 1.51 1.83
C PRO A 95 13.94 0.01 1.58
N THR A 96 12.73 -0.46 1.40
CA THR A 96 12.42 -1.83 0.99
C THR A 96 11.69 -1.81 -0.34
N HIS A 97 11.70 -2.92 -1.06
CA HIS A 97 11.03 -2.98 -2.37
C HIS A 97 9.51 -2.88 -2.27
N GLN A 98 8.93 -3.17 -1.09
CA GLN A 98 7.49 -3.02 -0.82
C GLN A 98 7.20 -3.05 0.69
N GLY A 99 6.04 -2.51 1.11
CA GLY A 99 5.66 -2.41 2.51
C GLY A 99 5.61 -3.75 3.24
N ARG A 100 5.04 -4.80 2.61
CA ARG A 100 4.99 -6.14 3.21
C ARG A 100 6.36 -6.77 3.46
N ALA A 101 7.38 -6.38 2.72
CA ALA A 101 8.75 -6.80 2.99
C ALA A 101 9.31 -6.09 4.23
N ALA A 102 8.99 -4.81 4.41
CA ALA A 102 9.33 -4.08 5.63
C ALA A 102 8.67 -4.72 6.86
N GLU A 103 7.40 -5.09 6.77
CA GLU A 103 6.69 -5.82 7.82
C GLU A 103 7.35 -7.17 8.15
N ALA A 104 7.68 -7.97 7.13
CA ALA A 104 8.35 -9.26 7.34
C ALA A 104 9.69 -9.10 8.05
N ILE A 105 10.49 -8.10 7.67
CA ILE A 105 11.76 -7.79 8.31
C ILE A 105 11.52 -7.36 9.77
N LEU A 106 10.60 -6.44 10.01
CA LEU A 106 10.28 -5.95 11.34
C LEU A 106 9.85 -7.09 12.27
N PHE A 107 8.87 -7.88 11.86
CA PHE A 107 8.33 -8.94 12.69
C PHE A 107 9.28 -10.12 12.88
N SER A 108 10.23 -10.34 11.95
CA SER A 108 11.32 -11.30 12.19
C SER A 108 12.24 -10.91 13.36
N ILE A 109 12.28 -9.61 13.70
CA ILE A 109 13.11 -9.07 14.78
C ILE A 109 12.32 -8.96 16.10
N VAL A 110 11.08 -8.44 16.02
CA VAL A 110 10.28 -8.11 17.23
C VAL A 110 9.24 -9.17 17.57
N GLY A 111 8.90 -10.06 16.63
CA GLY A 111 7.96 -11.17 16.82
C GLY A 111 8.59 -12.38 17.51
N GLY A 112 7.87 -13.49 17.50
CA GLY A 112 8.31 -14.78 18.05
C GLY A 112 7.37 -15.34 19.10
N PRO A 113 7.54 -16.60 19.50
CA PRO A 113 6.72 -17.24 20.52
C PRO A 113 6.69 -16.46 21.85
N GLY A 114 5.50 -16.28 22.41
CA GLY A 114 5.29 -15.52 23.64
C GLY A 114 5.31 -14.01 23.48
N ARG A 115 5.36 -13.52 22.24
CA ARG A 115 5.16 -12.11 21.93
C ARG A 115 3.72 -11.86 21.51
N VAL A 116 3.17 -10.73 21.92
CA VAL A 116 1.82 -10.27 21.57
C VAL A 116 1.92 -8.97 20.81
N VAL A 117 1.25 -8.90 19.66
CA VAL A 117 1.20 -7.68 18.82
C VAL A 117 -0.23 -7.15 18.81
N PRO A 118 -0.52 -6.08 19.54
CA PRO A 118 -1.86 -5.48 19.57
C PRO A 118 -2.09 -4.57 18.38
N SER A 119 -3.33 -4.54 17.88
CA SER A 119 -3.80 -3.57 16.88
C SER A 119 -5.31 -3.43 16.93
N ASN A 120 -5.82 -2.29 16.45
CA ASN A 120 -7.27 -2.12 16.25
C ASN A 120 -7.79 -3.07 15.15
N THR A 121 -7.01 -3.22 14.09
CA THR A 121 -7.30 -4.11 12.96
C THR A 121 -5.98 -4.43 12.28
N HIS A 122 -5.68 -5.71 12.15
CA HIS A 122 -4.52 -6.13 11.38
C HIS A 122 -4.91 -6.26 9.90
N PHE A 123 -4.12 -5.62 9.03
CA PHE A 123 -4.20 -5.92 7.61
C PHE A 123 -3.73 -7.37 7.36
N ASP A 124 -4.21 -8.00 6.29
CA ASP A 124 -3.98 -9.43 6.03
C ASP A 124 -2.49 -9.81 5.97
N THR A 125 -1.66 -9.02 5.29
CA THR A 125 -0.20 -9.26 5.20
C THR A 125 0.50 -9.01 6.52
N THR A 126 0.08 -8.02 7.30
CA THR A 126 0.60 -7.74 8.64
C THR A 126 0.31 -8.92 9.55
N ARG A 127 -0.94 -9.38 9.55
CA ARG A 127 -1.36 -10.57 10.28
C ARG A 127 -0.50 -11.79 9.91
N GLY A 128 -0.40 -12.09 8.61
CA GLY A 128 0.39 -13.22 8.13
C GLY A 128 1.87 -13.14 8.54
N ASN A 129 2.48 -11.95 8.48
CA ASN A 129 3.87 -11.76 8.90
C ASN A 129 4.07 -11.96 10.41
N ILE A 130 3.10 -11.55 11.24
CA ILE A 130 3.16 -11.75 12.70
C ILE A 130 2.99 -13.24 13.02
N GLU A 131 1.94 -13.88 12.50
CA GLU A 131 1.64 -15.30 12.73
C GLU A 131 2.80 -16.21 12.28
N ALA A 132 3.47 -15.87 11.18
CA ALA A 132 4.62 -16.61 10.67
C ALA A 132 5.81 -16.65 11.66
N THR A 133 5.88 -15.74 12.61
CA THR A 133 6.91 -15.72 13.66
C THR A 133 6.53 -16.55 14.89
N GLY A 134 5.29 -16.99 14.99
CA GLY A 134 4.73 -17.63 16.19
C GLY A 134 4.29 -16.64 17.27
N ALA A 135 4.21 -15.34 16.96
CA ALA A 135 3.65 -14.34 17.84
C ALA A 135 2.12 -14.35 17.82
N GLU A 136 1.50 -13.92 18.89
CA GLU A 136 0.06 -13.78 19.03
C GLU A 136 -0.42 -12.43 18.54
N LEU A 137 -1.61 -12.42 17.93
CA LEU A 137 -2.32 -11.23 17.53
C LEU A 137 -3.35 -10.85 18.59
N LEU A 138 -3.41 -9.60 18.94
CA LEU A 138 -4.44 -9.07 19.82
C LEU A 138 -5.20 -7.97 19.08
N LEU A 139 -6.52 -8.13 18.93
CA LEU A 139 -7.39 -7.10 18.37
C LEU A 139 -8.00 -6.26 19.51
N ALA A 140 -8.01 -4.95 19.34
CA ALA A 140 -8.72 -4.07 20.26
C ALA A 140 -10.23 -4.38 20.18
N GLY A 141 -10.80 -4.89 21.26
CA GLY A 141 -12.18 -5.35 21.33
C GLY A 141 -12.34 -6.86 21.56
N ASP A 142 -11.31 -7.64 21.36
CA ASP A 142 -11.29 -9.03 21.80
C ASP A 142 -11.16 -9.06 23.33
N GLU A 143 -12.14 -9.66 23.98
CA GLU A 143 -12.19 -9.89 25.44
C GLU A 143 -12.18 -8.65 26.35
N GLY A 144 -12.65 -7.51 25.90
CA GLY A 144 -12.87 -6.37 26.77
C GLY A 144 -11.60 -5.67 27.26
N LEU A 145 -10.47 -5.89 26.60
CA LEU A 145 -9.25 -5.12 26.83
C LEU A 145 -9.49 -3.67 26.39
N LEU A 146 -9.69 -2.79 27.35
CA LEU A 146 -9.68 -1.37 27.15
C LEU A 146 -8.27 -0.92 26.81
N ALA A 147 -8.14 0.09 25.94
CA ALA A 147 -6.85 0.67 25.52
C ALA A 147 -5.95 1.11 26.70
N ALA A 148 -6.47 1.14 27.91
CA ALA A 148 -5.76 1.46 29.16
C ALA A 148 -4.82 0.34 29.64
N ASP A 149 -5.02 -0.91 29.20
CA ASP A 149 -4.21 -2.04 29.64
C ASP A 149 -2.97 -2.29 28.73
N LEU A 150 -2.84 -1.50 27.67
CA LEU A 150 -1.74 -1.60 26.70
C LEU A 150 -0.57 -0.62 26.94
N VAL A 151 -0.61 0.13 28.04
CA VAL A 151 0.46 1.08 28.41
C VAL A 151 1.21 0.50 29.61
N LEU A 152 2.09 -0.44 29.35
CA LEU A 152 3.22 -0.79 30.22
C LEU A 152 4.48 -0.96 29.39
#